data_e202c84784a7f4e170c1e5aca40d8999
#
_entry.id   e202c84784a7f4e170c1e5aca40d8999
#
_cell.length_a   1.000
_cell.length_b   1.000
_cell.length_c   1.000
_cell.angle_alpha   90.00
_cell.angle_beta   90.00
_cell.angle_gamma   90.00
#
_symmetry.space_group_name_H-M   'P 1'
#
loop_
_entity.id
_entity.type
_entity.pdbx_description
1 polymer ?
#
loop_
_entity_poly.entity_id
_entity_poly.type
_entity_poly.pdbx_seq_one_letter_code
_entity_poly.pdbx_strand_id
1 'polypeptide(L)' 'MYKYRDHKTHLMHAAVWSGAAIVLTLLGAVAWGIINWGNLPSPQESVTAFGVLLGIGWLIILWQWWTDVYIDEDMD' A
#
# COMPACT_ATOMS: atom_id res chain seq x y z
N MET A 1 -7.80 -5.57 31.79
CA MET A 1 -7.51 -4.80 30.59
C MET A 1 -6.51 -5.50 29.70
N TYR A 2 -6.84 -5.73 28.45
CA TYR A 2 -5.94 -6.36 27.50
C TYR A 2 -5.39 -5.37 26.51
N LYS A 3 -4.10 -5.51 26.21
CA LYS A 3 -3.45 -4.77 25.13
C LYS A 3 -3.17 -5.75 24.01
N TYR A 4 -3.61 -5.42 22.81
CA TYR A 4 -3.40 -6.29 21.66
C TYR A 4 -3.28 -5.45 20.39
N ARG A 5 -2.71 -6.06 19.35
CA ARG A 5 -2.61 -5.45 18.03
C ARG A 5 -3.70 -6.01 17.13
N ASP A 6 -4.31 -5.13 16.37
CA ASP A 6 -5.34 -5.53 15.41
C ASP A 6 -4.70 -5.99 14.12
N HIS A 7 -4.28 -7.25 14.11
CA HIS A 7 -3.64 -7.83 12.93
C HIS A 7 -4.57 -7.87 11.73
N LYS A 8 -5.84 -8.13 11.96
CA LYS A 8 -6.83 -8.26 10.89
C LYS A 8 -7.00 -6.94 10.15
N THR A 9 -7.14 -5.84 10.86
CA THR A 9 -7.30 -4.52 10.26
C THR A 9 -6.06 -4.13 9.46
N HIS A 10 -4.86 -4.37 10.01
CA HIS A 10 -3.62 -4.03 9.32
C HIS A 10 -3.41 -4.90 8.07
N LEU A 11 -3.73 -6.18 8.14
CA LEU A 11 -3.68 -7.05 6.97
C LEU A 11 -4.65 -6.59 5.89
N MET A 12 -5.84 -6.16 6.29
CA MET A 12 -6.82 -5.63 5.34
C MET A 12 -6.32 -4.34 4.68
N HIS A 13 -5.72 -3.44 5.45
CA HIS A 13 -5.11 -2.21 4.91
C HIS A 13 -3.99 -2.54 3.93
N ALA A 14 -3.15 -3.53 4.24
CA ALA A 14 -2.09 -3.96 3.36
C ALA A 14 -2.65 -4.51 2.04
N ALA A 15 -3.70 -5.31 2.10
CA ALA A 15 -4.34 -5.86 0.91
C ALA A 15 -4.96 -4.75 0.04
N VAL A 16 -5.65 -3.81 0.68
CA VAL A 16 -6.25 -2.66 -0.03
C VAL A 16 -5.17 -1.81 -0.67
N TRP A 17 -4.09 -1.53 0.05
CA TRP A 17 -2.98 -0.75 -0.51
C TRP A 17 -2.33 -1.46 -1.68
N SER A 18 -2.14 -2.77 -1.60
CA SER A 18 -1.56 -3.54 -2.69
C SER A 18 -2.42 -3.43 -3.96
N GLY A 19 -3.74 -3.56 -3.81
CA GLY A 19 -4.66 -3.35 -4.93
C GLY A 19 -4.61 -1.93 -5.47
N ALA A 20 -4.59 -0.93 -4.59
CA ALA A 20 -4.48 0.46 -4.97
C ALA A 20 -3.17 0.75 -5.71
N ALA A 21 -2.06 0.15 -5.28
CA ALA A 21 -0.77 0.33 -5.94
C ALA A 21 -0.80 -0.23 -7.36
N ILE A 22 -1.45 -1.37 -7.57
CA ILE A 22 -1.63 -1.93 -8.91
C ILE A 22 -2.41 -0.95 -9.80
N VAL A 23 -3.54 -0.47 -9.32
CA VAL A 23 -4.38 0.47 -10.06
C VAL A 23 -3.63 1.76 -10.36
N LEU A 24 -2.95 2.33 -9.38
CA LEU A 24 -2.17 3.56 -9.54
C LEU A 24 -1.05 3.39 -10.55
N THR A 25 -0.37 2.24 -10.54
CA THR A 25 0.69 1.96 -11.51
C THR A 25 0.13 1.88 -12.92
N LEU A 26 -1.01 1.21 -13.11
CA LEU A 26 -1.64 1.11 -14.42
C LEU A 26 -2.11 2.46 -14.93
N LEU A 27 -2.77 3.26 -14.06
CA LEU A 27 -3.23 4.59 -14.42
C LEU A 27 -2.07 5.51 -14.74
N GLY A 28 -0.99 5.41 -13.99
CA GLY A 28 0.22 6.18 -14.23
C GLY A 28 0.87 5.82 -15.58
N ALA A 29 0.90 4.53 -15.92
CA ALA A 29 1.44 4.09 -17.21
C ALA A 29 0.59 4.62 -18.38
N VAL A 30 -0.74 4.58 -18.24
CA VAL A 30 -1.64 5.12 -19.27
C VAL A 30 -1.44 6.62 -19.42
N ALA A 31 -1.39 7.35 -18.30
CA ALA A 31 -1.18 8.79 -18.32
C ALA A 31 0.16 9.15 -18.96
N TRP A 32 1.21 8.41 -18.64
CA TRP A 32 2.54 8.61 -19.25
C TRP A 32 2.47 8.40 -20.76
N GLY A 33 1.78 7.36 -21.21
CA GLY A 33 1.60 7.09 -22.65
C GLY A 33 0.85 8.20 -23.37
N ILE A 34 -0.16 8.78 -22.71
CA ILE A 34 -0.92 9.91 -23.29
C ILE A 34 -0.03 11.14 -23.39
N ILE A 35 0.71 11.46 -22.32
CA ILE A 35 1.58 12.65 -22.29
C ILE A 35 2.71 12.53 -23.30
N ASN A 36 3.24 11.32 -23.51
CA ASN A 36 4.38 11.08 -24.37
C ASN A 36 4.01 10.52 -25.74
N TRP A 37 2.77 10.77 -26.16
CA TRP A 37 2.32 10.42 -27.52
C TRP A 37 2.45 8.93 -27.85
N GLY A 38 1.97 8.09 -26.93
CA GLY A 38 1.95 6.65 -27.11
C GLY A 38 3.20 5.92 -26.66
N ASN A 39 4.19 6.64 -26.13
CA ASN A 39 5.40 6.01 -25.58
C ASN A 39 5.11 5.55 -24.16
N LEU A 40 4.77 4.29 -24.01
CA LEU A 40 4.54 3.71 -22.69
C LEU A 40 5.86 3.51 -21.95
N PRO A 41 5.85 3.57 -20.61
CA PRO A 41 7.05 3.25 -19.86
C PRO A 41 7.45 1.80 -20.09
N SER A 42 8.75 1.52 -19.98
CA SER A 42 9.22 0.14 -20.13
C SER A 42 8.65 -0.73 -19.00
N PRO A 43 8.52 -2.05 -19.21
CA PRO A 43 8.09 -2.93 -18.14
C PRO A 43 8.95 -2.81 -16.88
N GLN A 44 10.25 -2.57 -17.07
CA GLN A 44 11.20 -2.40 -15.98
C GLN A 44 10.90 -1.15 -15.15
N GLU A 45 10.59 -0.04 -15.82
CA GLU A 45 10.19 1.21 -15.15
C GLU A 45 8.87 1.04 -14.40
N SER A 46 7.91 0.36 -15.01
CA SER A 46 6.61 0.10 -14.39
C SER A 46 6.75 -0.76 -13.14
N VAL A 47 7.57 -1.81 -13.19
CA VAL A 47 7.84 -2.68 -12.05
C VAL A 47 8.54 -1.91 -10.93
N THR A 48 9.48 -1.04 -11.28
CA THR A 48 10.18 -0.20 -10.30
C THR A 48 9.21 0.75 -9.61
N ALA A 49 8.36 1.42 -10.37
CA ALA A 49 7.36 2.33 -9.82
C ALA A 49 6.38 1.59 -8.90
N PHE A 50 5.90 0.44 -9.33
CA PHE A 50 5.02 -0.40 -8.52
C PHE A 50 5.70 -0.82 -7.21
N GLY A 51 6.94 -1.27 -7.30
CA GLY A 51 7.71 -1.69 -6.13
C GLY A 51 7.92 -0.56 -5.13
N VAL A 52 8.21 0.65 -5.61
CA VAL A 52 8.38 1.82 -4.75
C VAL A 52 7.07 2.18 -4.05
N LEU A 53 5.97 2.26 -4.81
CA LEU A 53 4.65 2.56 -4.24
C LEU A 53 4.24 1.51 -3.20
N LEU A 54 4.39 0.25 -3.55
CA LEU A 54 4.06 -0.85 -2.67
C LEU A 54 4.90 -0.80 -1.39
N GLY A 55 6.20 -0.60 -1.54
CA GLY A 55 7.14 -0.56 -0.42
C GLY A 55 6.86 0.57 0.54
N ILE A 56 6.60 1.78 0.03
CA ILE A 56 6.29 2.94 0.86
C ILE A 56 5.04 2.68 1.69
N GLY A 57 3.98 2.22 1.05
CA GLY A 57 2.72 1.95 1.74
C GLY A 57 2.85 0.85 2.78
N TRP A 58 3.56 -0.23 2.45
CA TRP A 58 3.79 -1.31 3.39
C TRP A 58 4.65 -0.89 4.57
N LEU A 59 5.65 -0.03 4.36
CA LEU A 59 6.46 0.49 5.46
C LEU A 59 5.61 1.33 6.41
N ILE A 60 4.72 2.16 5.87
CA ILE A 60 3.81 2.96 6.69
C ILE A 60 2.87 2.05 7.48
N ILE A 61 2.30 1.04 6.83
CA ILE A 61 1.40 0.09 7.48
C ILE A 61 2.13 -0.70 8.58
N LEU A 62 3.33 -1.17 8.31
CA LEU A 62 4.13 -1.90 9.29
C LEU A 62 4.47 -1.02 10.48
N TRP A 63 4.78 0.25 10.24
CA TRP A 63 5.06 1.18 11.32
C TRP A 63 3.83 1.42 12.18
N GLN A 64 2.67 1.63 11.55
CA GLN A 64 1.40 1.77 12.27
C GLN A 64 1.08 0.50 13.06
N TRP A 65 1.29 -0.65 12.44
CA TRP A 65 1.06 -1.94 13.09
C TRP A 65 1.94 -2.10 14.32
N TRP A 66 3.20 -1.69 14.19
CA TRP A 66 4.15 -1.78 15.31
C TRP A 66 3.74 -0.89 16.48
N THR A 67 3.28 0.33 16.18
CA THR A 67 2.94 1.32 17.21
C THR A 67 1.50 1.21 17.68
N ASP A 68 0.63 0.53 16.93
CA ASP A 68 -0.79 0.47 17.19
C ASP A 68 -1.11 -0.66 18.16
N VAL A 69 -1.37 -0.31 19.40
CA VAL A 69 -1.75 -1.26 20.43
C VAL A 69 -3.09 -0.84 20.99
N TYR A 70 -4.09 -1.70 20.81
CA TYR A 70 -5.41 -1.46 21.35
C TYR A 70 -5.48 -1.88 22.81
N ILE A 71 -6.22 -1.11 23.58
CA ILE A 71 -6.56 -1.46 24.95
C ILE A 71 -8.06 -1.76 24.96
N ASP A 72 -8.40 -3.00 25.28
CA ASP A 72 -9.79 -3.41 25.33
C ASP A 72 -10.35 -3.10 26.73
N GLU A 73 -11.00 -1.96 26.85
CA GLU A 73 -11.57 -1.50 28.11
C GLU A 73 -12.81 -2.26 28.49
N ASP A 74 -13.48 -2.87 27.51
CA ASP A 74 -14.68 -3.67 27.78
C ASP A 74 -14.37 -4.95 28.55
N MET A 75 -13.11 -5.35 28.54
CA MET A 75 -12.65 -6.52 29.26
C MET A 75 -12.32 -6.27 30.72
N ASP A 76 -12.37 -5.04 31.15
CA ASP A 76 -12.15 -4.67 32.55
C ASP A 76 -13.36 -5.03 33.43
#